data_8dcdcdd1bc397d6fa35a93806f812e1d
#
_entry.id   8dcdcdd1bc397d6fa35a93806f812e1d
#
_cell.length_a   1.000
_cell.length_b   1.000
_cell.length_c   1.000
_cell.angle_alpha   90.00
_cell.angle_beta   90.00
_cell.angle_gamma   90.00
#
_symmetry.space_group_name_H-M   'P 1'
#
loop_
_entity.id
_entity.type
_entity.pdbx_description
1 polymer ?
#
loop_
_entity_poly.entity_id
_entity_poly.type
_entity_poly.pdbx_seq_one_letter_code
_entity_poly.pdbx_strand_id
1 'polypeptide(L)'
;MFQYSKAMLLNLVLVSFVLLSSIRDGSAGITSSFVRPQWPGVDIPVDHEVFAVPKGYNAPQQVHITQGDYDGKAVIVSWVTPDEPGTRHVQYGTSKDKFKTSAEGTVANYTFYNYKSGYIHHCLIEGLEYKTKYYYRIGSGDSARDFWFETPPKVGPDTPYKFGIIGDLGQTFNSLSTLEHYLESGGEAVLYVGDLSYSDEHDYKDMGLRWDTWGRFAERSAAYQPWMWNVGNHEVEFLPEVGEVEPFKNYLYRYTTPYSASKSTSPLWYAVRRASAHIIVLSSYSPFVKYTPQYIWLKEELARVDRKKTPWLIVLVHKPLYSSNVAHYMEGEAMRSVFETWFVQYKVDVIFAGHVHAYERSYRYSNIDYNITGGRRYPIPDKSAPIYITIGDGGNLEGLASSYLDPQPEYSAFREASYGHATLEIKNRTHAIYHWYRNDDGKKVPADSLVLHNQYWGSNGRKQNEVIDEVVNVK
;
A
#
# COMPACT_ATOMS: atom_id res chain seq x y z
N MET A 1 -23.48 -3.89 69.36
CA MET A 1 -23.50 -2.89 68.28
C MET A 1 -22.20 -2.88 67.46
N PHE A 2 -21.23 -3.80 67.66
CA PHE A 2 -19.92 -3.83 66.94
C PHE A 2 -19.75 -4.99 65.98
N GLN A 3 -20.72 -5.90 65.85
CA GLN A 3 -20.60 -7.06 64.94
C GLN A 3 -21.18 -6.80 63.53
N TYR A 4 -22.07 -5.83 63.36
CA TYR A 4 -22.64 -5.49 62.06
C TYR A 4 -21.71 -4.65 61.15
N SER A 5 -20.71 -3.96 61.72
CA SER A 5 -19.81 -3.10 60.94
C SER A 5 -18.75 -3.88 60.19
N LYS A 6 -18.29 -5.03 60.70
CA LYS A 6 -17.26 -5.86 60.02
C LYS A 6 -17.81 -6.61 58.80
N ALA A 7 -19.07 -7.13 58.89
CA ALA A 7 -19.69 -7.80 57.75
C ALA A 7 -20.03 -6.86 56.62
N MET A 8 -20.42 -5.61 56.95
CA MET A 8 -20.72 -4.58 55.94
C MET A 8 -19.45 -4.04 55.26
N LEU A 9 -18.33 -3.92 55.98
CA LEU A 9 -17.03 -3.56 55.39
C LEU A 9 -16.46 -4.67 54.53
N LEU A 10 -16.63 -5.96 54.89
CA LEU A 10 -16.17 -7.10 54.12
C LEU A 10 -16.95 -7.25 52.81
N ASN A 11 -18.27 -7.01 52.84
CA ASN A 11 -19.10 -7.00 51.64
C ASN A 11 -18.79 -5.82 50.69
N LEU A 12 -18.49 -4.63 51.24
CA LEU A 12 -18.07 -3.48 50.42
C LEU A 12 -16.70 -3.73 49.76
N VAL A 13 -15.76 -4.35 50.45
CA VAL A 13 -14.45 -4.72 49.91
C VAL A 13 -14.58 -5.82 48.88
N LEU A 14 -15.42 -6.84 49.08
CA LEU A 14 -15.69 -7.88 48.08
C LEU A 14 -16.40 -7.33 46.84
N VAL A 15 -17.38 -6.44 46.98
CA VAL A 15 -18.06 -5.79 45.85
C VAL A 15 -17.10 -4.87 45.09
N SER A 16 -16.20 -4.16 45.81
CA SER A 16 -15.16 -3.35 45.17
C SER A 16 -14.12 -4.22 44.42
N PHE A 17 -13.75 -5.40 44.98
CA PHE A 17 -12.86 -6.36 44.30
C PHE A 17 -13.53 -7.02 43.10
N VAL A 18 -14.82 -7.34 43.15
CA VAL A 18 -15.57 -7.92 42.02
C VAL A 18 -15.81 -6.87 40.94
N LEU A 19 -16.02 -5.58 41.30
CA LEU A 19 -16.08 -4.49 40.33
C LEU A 19 -14.72 -4.16 39.71
N LEU A 20 -13.61 -4.32 40.45
CA LEU A 20 -12.26 -4.16 39.91
C LEU A 20 -11.76 -5.36 39.07
N SER A 21 -12.30 -6.56 39.30
CA SER A 21 -11.97 -7.73 38.51
C SER A 21 -12.78 -7.86 37.20
N SER A 22 -13.78 -7.02 37.00
CA SER A 22 -14.56 -6.94 35.76
C SER A 22 -14.08 -5.79 34.81
N ILE A 23 -13.06 -5.03 35.19
CA ILE A 23 -12.33 -4.21 34.23
C ILE A 23 -11.46 -5.19 33.44
N ARG A 24 -12.02 -5.73 32.38
CA ARG A 24 -11.21 -6.29 31.28
C ARG A 24 -10.26 -5.18 30.87
N ASP A 25 -8.96 -5.45 30.89
CA ASP A 25 -7.95 -4.65 30.22
C ASP A 25 -8.19 -4.65 28.69
N GLY A 26 -9.31 -4.15 28.26
CA GLY A 26 -9.54 -3.68 26.92
C GLY A 26 -9.03 -2.25 26.89
N SER A 27 -7.85 -2.01 26.38
CA SER A 27 -7.48 -0.65 26.01
C SER A 27 -8.57 -0.16 25.07
N ALA A 28 -9.35 0.83 25.52
CA ALA A 28 -10.35 1.47 24.66
C ALA A 28 -9.62 2.06 23.45
N GLY A 29 -10.17 1.86 22.26
CA GLY A 29 -9.62 2.49 21.06
C GLY A 29 -9.69 4.02 21.16
N ILE A 30 -8.86 4.70 20.41
CA ILE A 30 -8.78 6.17 20.39
C ILE A 30 -9.41 6.66 19.09
N THR A 31 -10.49 7.43 19.20
CA THR A 31 -10.93 8.33 18.14
C THR A 31 -10.24 9.68 18.37
N SER A 32 -9.46 10.13 17.41
CA SER A 32 -8.77 11.42 17.49
C SER A 32 -9.76 12.56 17.64
N SER A 33 -9.43 13.51 18.48
CA SER A 33 -10.21 14.77 18.65
C SER A 33 -9.80 15.83 17.62
N PHE A 34 -8.83 15.56 16.75
CA PHE A 34 -8.44 16.47 15.71
C PHE A 34 -9.56 16.61 14.68
N VAL A 35 -9.97 17.85 14.42
CA VAL A 35 -10.96 18.18 13.40
C VAL A 35 -10.26 19.00 12.33
N ARG A 36 -10.11 18.42 11.15
CA ARG A 36 -9.58 19.17 10.01
C ARG A 36 -10.66 20.09 9.45
N PRO A 37 -10.34 21.37 9.15
CA PRO A 37 -11.21 22.21 8.34
C PRO A 37 -11.44 21.50 7.00
N GLN A 38 -12.70 21.26 6.64
CA GLN A 38 -13.02 20.65 5.37
C GLN A 38 -12.85 21.69 4.27
N TRP A 39 -11.89 21.45 3.40
CA TRP A 39 -11.78 22.17 2.13
C TRP A 39 -12.40 21.28 1.04
N PRO A 40 -13.10 21.85 0.06
CA PRO A 40 -13.58 21.08 -1.08
C PRO A 40 -12.42 20.30 -1.70
N GLY A 41 -12.60 19.01 -1.94
CA GLY A 41 -11.68 18.22 -2.75
C GLY A 41 -11.80 18.71 -4.19
N VAL A 42 -10.82 19.47 -4.66
CA VAL A 42 -10.77 19.98 -6.04
C VAL A 42 -9.41 19.66 -6.61
N ASP A 43 -9.38 19.05 -7.76
CA ASP A 43 -8.14 18.80 -8.47
C ASP A 43 -7.42 20.10 -8.82
N ILE A 44 -6.10 20.05 -8.76
CA ILE A 44 -5.24 21.11 -9.24
C ILE A 44 -5.56 21.38 -10.74
N PRO A 45 -5.72 22.63 -11.15
CA PRO A 45 -5.95 22.97 -12.57
C PRO A 45 -4.90 22.35 -13.49
N VAL A 46 -5.33 21.79 -14.63
CA VAL A 46 -4.46 21.04 -15.55
C VAL A 46 -3.29 21.85 -16.13
N ASP A 47 -3.42 23.17 -16.16
CA ASP A 47 -2.39 24.12 -16.60
C ASP A 47 -1.46 24.62 -15.48
N HIS A 48 -1.65 24.10 -14.25
CA HIS A 48 -0.82 24.47 -13.11
C HIS A 48 0.63 23.95 -13.27
N GLU A 49 1.60 24.68 -12.75
CA GLU A 49 3.03 24.36 -12.86
C GLU A 49 3.44 23.00 -12.30
N VAL A 50 2.66 22.47 -11.35
CA VAL A 50 2.83 21.12 -10.77
C VAL A 50 2.78 20.05 -11.85
N PHE A 51 2.02 20.28 -12.92
CA PHE A 51 1.84 19.38 -14.06
C PHE A 51 2.64 19.82 -15.29
N ALA A 52 3.61 20.71 -15.12
CA ALA A 52 4.37 21.26 -16.25
C ALA A 52 4.97 20.16 -17.12
N VAL A 53 4.77 20.29 -18.43
CA VAL A 53 5.38 19.42 -19.42
C VAL A 53 6.87 19.73 -19.50
N PRO A 54 7.77 18.72 -19.52
CA PRO A 54 9.20 18.94 -19.69
C PRO A 54 9.52 19.70 -21.00
N LYS A 55 10.56 20.54 -20.96
CA LYS A 55 10.98 21.32 -22.13
C LYS A 55 11.64 20.42 -23.19
N GLY A 56 11.48 20.80 -24.44
CA GLY A 56 12.07 20.11 -25.58
C GLY A 56 11.06 19.32 -26.40
N TYR A 57 11.34 19.14 -27.69
CA TYR A 57 10.50 18.32 -28.56
C TYR A 57 10.51 16.87 -28.10
N ASN A 58 9.36 16.26 -28.01
CA ASN A 58 9.18 14.86 -27.63
C ASN A 58 9.86 14.46 -26.31
N ALA A 59 10.00 15.43 -25.35
CA ALA A 59 10.70 15.21 -24.10
C ALA A 59 10.00 14.12 -23.27
N PRO A 60 10.74 13.11 -22.75
CA PRO A 60 10.19 12.09 -21.87
C PRO A 60 9.52 12.72 -20.65
N GLN A 61 8.35 12.23 -20.28
CA GLN A 61 7.57 12.69 -19.12
C GLN A 61 6.93 11.52 -18.40
N GLN A 62 6.31 11.75 -17.24
CA GLN A 62 5.62 10.76 -16.43
C GLN A 62 6.55 9.61 -16.01
N VAL A 63 7.80 9.95 -15.75
CA VAL A 63 8.83 8.97 -15.44
C VAL A 63 8.57 8.34 -14.09
N HIS A 64 8.57 7.02 -14.04
CA HIS A 64 8.41 6.29 -12.81
C HIS A 64 9.17 4.96 -12.86
N ILE A 65 9.51 4.46 -11.67
CA ILE A 65 10.20 3.18 -11.53
C ILE A 65 9.46 2.26 -10.56
N THR A 66 9.57 0.97 -10.83
CA THR A 66 9.15 -0.09 -9.91
C THR A 66 10.20 -1.18 -9.83
N GLN A 67 10.15 -2.04 -8.81
CA GLN A 67 11.02 -3.21 -8.76
C GLN A 67 10.74 -4.12 -9.94
N GLY A 68 11.78 -4.62 -10.61
CA GLY A 68 11.66 -5.39 -11.85
C GLY A 68 11.76 -6.91 -11.68
N ASP A 69 12.20 -7.39 -10.53
CA ASP A 69 12.37 -8.80 -10.22
C ASP A 69 11.86 -9.16 -8.82
N TYR A 70 12.03 -10.41 -8.44
CA TYR A 70 11.55 -10.88 -7.15
C TYR A 70 12.40 -10.43 -5.96
N ASP A 71 13.70 -10.18 -6.15
CA ASP A 71 14.68 -9.96 -5.08
C ASP A 71 15.29 -8.54 -5.02
N GLY A 72 14.92 -7.65 -5.92
CA GLY A 72 15.39 -6.27 -5.94
C GLY A 72 16.72 -6.03 -6.67
N LYS A 73 17.08 -6.90 -7.62
CA LYS A 73 18.22 -6.73 -8.54
C LYS A 73 17.83 -6.23 -9.93
N ALA A 74 16.58 -5.87 -10.11
CA ALA A 74 16.09 -5.28 -11.34
C ALA A 74 15.12 -4.13 -11.05
N VAL A 75 15.06 -3.18 -11.96
CA VAL A 75 14.16 -2.03 -11.94
C VAL A 75 13.51 -1.91 -13.32
N ILE A 76 12.20 -1.70 -13.36
CA ILE A 76 11.51 -1.28 -14.56
C ILE A 76 11.44 0.24 -14.54
N VAL A 77 11.97 0.87 -15.57
CA VAL A 77 11.85 2.31 -15.85
C VAL A 77 10.76 2.50 -16.88
N SER A 78 9.78 3.34 -16.55
CA SER A 78 8.66 3.65 -17.45
C SER A 78 8.60 5.15 -17.70
N TRP A 79 8.23 5.55 -18.91
CA TRP A 79 8.04 6.95 -19.30
C TRP A 79 7.12 7.08 -20.51
N VAL A 80 6.71 8.29 -20.81
CA VAL A 80 5.90 8.63 -21.98
C VAL A 80 6.61 9.63 -22.84
N THR A 81 6.62 9.41 -24.16
CA THR A 81 6.97 10.42 -25.17
C THR A 81 5.69 10.86 -25.89
N PRO A 82 5.40 12.19 -25.99
CA PRO A 82 4.09 12.65 -26.44
C PRO A 82 3.84 12.49 -27.94
N ASP A 83 4.82 12.76 -28.78
CA ASP A 83 4.62 12.99 -30.22
C ASP A 83 5.00 11.79 -31.08
N GLU A 84 6.10 11.12 -30.74
CA GLU A 84 6.63 9.97 -31.47
C GLU A 84 7.31 8.97 -30.53
N PRO A 85 7.54 7.71 -30.95
CA PRO A 85 8.16 6.70 -30.08
C PRO A 85 9.54 7.11 -29.58
N GLY A 86 10.34 7.83 -30.39
CA GLY A 86 11.69 8.22 -30.01
C GLY A 86 12.57 7.00 -29.69
N THR A 87 13.55 7.20 -28.79
CA THR A 87 14.43 6.11 -28.34
C THR A 87 13.76 5.28 -27.24
N ARG A 88 13.90 3.96 -27.35
CA ARG A 88 13.41 2.97 -26.33
C ARG A 88 14.49 2.58 -25.33
N HIS A 89 15.63 3.24 -25.34
CA HIS A 89 16.77 2.87 -24.52
C HIS A 89 16.83 3.69 -23.25
N VAL A 90 17.18 3.01 -22.15
CA VAL A 90 17.64 3.63 -20.92
C VAL A 90 19.15 3.45 -20.84
N GLN A 91 19.88 4.55 -20.79
CA GLN A 91 21.31 4.55 -20.50
C GLN A 91 21.52 4.67 -19.00
N TYR A 92 22.40 3.86 -18.41
CA TYR A 92 22.59 3.87 -16.96
C TYR A 92 24.02 3.56 -16.52
N GLY A 93 24.33 3.92 -15.28
CA GLY A 93 25.63 3.67 -14.68
C GLY A 93 25.71 4.16 -13.23
N THR A 94 26.80 3.85 -12.55
CA THR A 94 27.04 4.20 -11.14
C THR A 94 27.67 5.60 -10.96
N SER A 95 27.97 6.30 -12.03
CA SER A 95 28.51 7.65 -12.00
C SER A 95 27.63 8.59 -12.81
N LYS A 96 27.36 9.76 -12.27
CA LYS A 96 26.71 10.84 -12.99
C LYS A 96 27.52 11.16 -14.26
N ASP A 97 26.89 11.37 -15.37
CA ASP A 97 27.50 11.69 -16.68
C ASP A 97 28.33 10.57 -17.35
N LYS A 98 28.37 9.35 -16.78
CA LYS A 98 29.07 8.19 -17.38
C LYS A 98 28.13 6.99 -17.47
N PHE A 99 27.27 7.02 -18.49
CA PHE A 99 26.36 5.92 -18.79
C PHE A 99 27.09 4.88 -19.65
N LYS A 100 27.58 3.82 -19.03
CA LYS A 100 28.36 2.78 -19.73
C LYS A 100 27.49 1.62 -20.24
N THR A 101 26.28 1.54 -19.75
CA THR A 101 25.37 0.42 -20.05
C THR A 101 24.07 0.98 -20.61
N SER A 102 23.43 0.21 -21.47
CA SER A 102 22.12 0.53 -22.04
C SER A 102 21.22 -0.69 -21.98
N ALA A 103 19.97 -0.48 -21.69
CA ALA A 103 18.90 -1.49 -21.80
C ALA A 103 17.87 -1.01 -22.80
N GLU A 104 17.29 -1.92 -23.58
CA GLU A 104 16.22 -1.64 -24.53
C GLU A 104 14.88 -2.04 -23.94
N GLY A 105 13.88 -1.17 -24.09
CA GLY A 105 12.52 -1.38 -23.61
C GLY A 105 11.53 -1.65 -24.74
N THR A 106 10.29 -1.88 -24.34
CA THR A 106 9.12 -1.95 -25.21
C THR A 106 8.47 -0.56 -25.32
N VAL A 107 7.64 -0.38 -26.34
CA VAL A 107 6.83 0.82 -26.51
C VAL A 107 5.43 0.43 -26.98
N ALA A 108 4.42 1.06 -26.41
CA ALA A 108 3.03 0.89 -26.79
C ALA A 108 2.29 2.23 -26.73
N ASN A 109 1.11 2.28 -27.34
CA ASN A 109 0.14 3.35 -27.13
C ASN A 109 -1.26 2.74 -27.10
N TYR A 110 -2.22 3.50 -26.63
CA TYR A 110 -3.61 3.07 -26.61
C TYR A 110 -4.55 4.25 -26.87
N THR A 111 -5.79 3.91 -27.14
CA THR A 111 -6.90 4.87 -27.18
C THR A 111 -7.90 4.55 -26.08
N PHE A 112 -8.46 5.58 -25.49
CA PHE A 112 -9.54 5.47 -24.51
C PHE A 112 -10.60 6.52 -24.86
N TYR A 113 -11.78 6.07 -25.30
CA TYR A 113 -12.78 6.93 -25.89
C TYR A 113 -12.20 7.80 -27.01
N ASN A 114 -12.14 9.11 -26.87
CA ASN A 114 -11.54 10.04 -27.83
C ASN A 114 -10.10 10.45 -27.51
N TYR A 115 -9.57 9.98 -26.38
CA TYR A 115 -8.18 10.22 -25.99
C TYR A 115 -7.25 9.25 -26.70
N LYS A 116 -6.10 9.76 -27.14
CA LYS A 116 -4.99 8.99 -27.65
C LYS A 116 -3.77 9.24 -26.76
N SER A 117 -3.25 8.20 -26.16
CA SER A 117 -2.06 8.30 -25.32
C SER A 117 -0.83 8.71 -26.16
N GLY A 118 0.17 9.31 -25.50
CA GLY A 118 1.52 9.29 -26.00
C GLY A 118 2.06 7.85 -26.11
N TYR A 119 3.32 7.73 -26.47
CA TYR A 119 4.02 6.45 -26.55
C TYR A 119 4.60 6.09 -25.18
N ILE A 120 4.11 5.01 -24.60
CA ILE A 120 4.44 4.54 -23.27
C ILE A 120 5.55 3.52 -23.37
N HIS A 121 6.61 3.73 -22.64
CA HIS A 121 7.80 2.89 -22.64
C HIS A 121 7.94 2.15 -21.32
N HIS A 122 8.38 0.88 -21.40
CA HIS A 122 8.77 0.08 -20.23
C HIS A 122 10.10 -0.59 -20.53
N CYS A 123 11.11 -0.29 -19.73
CA CYS A 123 12.46 -0.81 -19.89
C CYS A 123 12.91 -1.54 -18.62
N LEU A 124 13.14 -2.84 -18.71
CA LEU A 124 13.67 -3.64 -17.61
C LEU A 124 15.19 -3.54 -17.59
N ILE A 125 15.75 -3.11 -16.48
CA ILE A 125 17.17 -3.07 -16.16
C ILE A 125 17.45 -4.18 -15.15
N GLU A 126 18.25 -5.17 -15.54
CA GLU A 126 18.54 -6.36 -14.75
C GLU A 126 19.99 -6.42 -14.29
N GLY A 127 20.29 -7.35 -13.36
CA GLY A 127 21.65 -7.63 -12.92
C GLY A 127 22.29 -6.53 -12.09
N LEU A 128 21.49 -5.68 -11.48
CA LEU A 128 21.96 -4.57 -10.67
C LEU A 128 22.63 -5.06 -9.37
N GLU A 129 23.60 -4.30 -8.89
CA GLU A 129 24.21 -4.54 -7.59
C GLU A 129 23.32 -3.99 -6.48
N TYR A 130 23.29 -4.66 -5.32
CA TYR A 130 22.55 -4.23 -4.15
C TYR A 130 23.17 -2.96 -3.54
N LYS A 131 22.33 -2.16 -2.86
CA LYS A 131 22.70 -0.94 -2.12
C LYS A 131 23.61 -0.03 -2.94
N THR A 132 23.26 0.16 -4.20
CA THR A 132 24.05 0.90 -5.18
C THR A 132 23.21 1.99 -5.82
N LYS A 133 23.74 3.21 -5.87
CA LYS A 133 23.10 4.33 -6.56
C LYS A 133 23.43 4.26 -8.04
N TYR A 134 22.37 4.20 -8.86
CA TYR A 134 22.43 4.27 -10.31
C TYR A 134 21.88 5.58 -10.80
N TYR A 135 22.55 6.18 -11.76
CA TYR A 135 22.05 7.29 -12.57
C TYR A 135 21.56 6.72 -13.89
N TYR A 136 20.46 7.26 -14.40
CA TYR A 136 19.92 6.82 -15.66
C TYR A 136 19.44 8.00 -16.50
N ARG A 137 19.53 7.84 -17.82
CA ARG A 137 19.15 8.81 -18.84
C ARG A 137 18.15 8.18 -19.79
N ILE A 138 17.09 8.91 -20.09
CA ILE A 138 16.06 8.60 -21.07
C ILE A 138 15.91 9.75 -22.07
N GLY A 139 15.42 9.45 -23.29
CA GLY A 139 15.37 10.42 -24.38
C GLY A 139 16.72 10.62 -25.09
N SER A 140 16.79 11.60 -25.94
CA SER A 140 17.97 11.90 -26.76
C SER A 140 18.13 13.39 -27.03
N GLY A 141 19.35 13.83 -27.36
CA GLY A 141 19.64 15.23 -27.67
C GLY A 141 19.29 16.16 -26.51
N ASP A 142 18.77 17.35 -26.85
CA ASP A 142 18.47 18.40 -25.89
C ASP A 142 17.24 18.12 -25.04
N SER A 143 16.42 17.11 -25.39
CA SER A 143 15.27 16.68 -24.60
C SER A 143 15.57 15.49 -23.68
N ALA A 144 16.81 15.00 -23.64
CA ALA A 144 17.21 13.92 -22.74
C ALA A 144 17.08 14.37 -21.27
N ARG A 145 16.65 13.45 -20.41
CA ARG A 145 16.45 13.73 -18.99
C ARG A 145 17.21 12.71 -18.13
N ASP A 146 17.82 13.21 -17.07
CA ASP A 146 18.66 12.44 -16.15
C ASP A 146 17.99 12.30 -14.80
N PHE A 147 18.02 11.07 -14.26
CA PHE A 147 17.46 10.70 -12.98
C PHE A 147 18.44 9.80 -12.22
N TRP A 148 18.05 9.35 -11.05
CA TRP A 148 18.79 8.38 -10.28
C TRP A 148 17.85 7.55 -9.40
N PHE A 149 18.27 6.36 -9.04
CA PHE A 149 17.63 5.54 -8.00
C PHE A 149 18.69 4.79 -7.19
N GLU A 150 18.30 4.25 -6.05
CA GLU A 150 19.13 3.35 -5.26
C GLU A 150 18.49 1.97 -5.17
N THR A 151 19.28 0.93 -5.46
CA THR A 151 18.84 -0.45 -5.30
C THR A 151 18.73 -0.81 -3.82
N PRO A 152 17.81 -1.73 -3.43
CA PRO A 152 17.71 -2.12 -2.03
C PRO A 152 18.99 -2.83 -1.55
N PRO A 153 19.19 -2.92 -0.25
CA PRO A 153 20.17 -3.84 0.28
C PRO A 153 19.76 -5.30 -0.02
N LYS A 154 20.74 -6.19 0.03
CA LYS A 154 20.51 -7.63 -0.20
C LYS A 154 19.43 -8.18 0.75
N VAL A 155 18.55 -9.02 0.23
CA VAL A 155 17.56 -9.72 1.03
C VAL A 155 18.21 -10.47 2.18
N GLY A 156 17.74 -10.20 3.40
CA GLY A 156 18.26 -10.81 4.61
C GLY A 156 17.43 -10.46 5.85
N PRO A 157 17.47 -11.33 6.89
CA PRO A 157 16.51 -11.23 7.99
C PRO A 157 16.68 -9.99 8.87
N ASP A 158 17.87 -9.46 8.99
CA ASP A 158 18.16 -8.27 9.82
C ASP A 158 18.48 -7.04 8.97
N THR A 159 18.12 -7.06 7.70
CA THR A 159 18.37 -5.95 6.79
C THR A 159 17.35 -4.84 7.02
N PRO A 160 17.77 -3.67 7.54
CA PRO A 160 16.85 -2.56 7.78
C PRO A 160 16.37 -1.95 6.45
N TYR A 161 15.14 -1.45 6.46
CA TYR A 161 14.56 -0.76 5.31
C TYR A 161 13.38 0.09 5.71
N LYS A 162 13.19 1.25 5.06
CA LYS A 162 12.09 2.16 5.34
C LYS A 162 11.17 2.30 4.13
N PHE A 163 9.95 1.80 4.27
CA PHE A 163 8.89 1.98 3.30
C PHE A 163 8.07 3.23 3.59
N GLY A 164 7.62 3.94 2.54
CA GLY A 164 6.47 4.82 2.60
C GLY A 164 5.20 4.06 2.27
N ILE A 165 4.07 4.48 2.82
CA ILE A 165 2.76 3.94 2.50
C ILE A 165 1.85 5.11 2.12
N ILE A 166 1.24 5.04 0.93
CA ILE A 166 0.33 6.04 0.39
C ILE A 166 -0.80 5.30 -0.33
N GLY A 167 -2.00 5.80 -0.22
CA GLY A 167 -3.16 5.34 -1.01
C GLY A 167 -4.06 6.48 -1.36
N ASP A 168 -4.90 6.27 -2.38
CA ASP A 168 -6.00 7.17 -2.70
C ASP A 168 -5.53 8.62 -2.88
N LEU A 169 -4.42 8.77 -3.61
CA LEU A 169 -3.69 10.03 -3.66
C LEU A 169 -4.42 11.12 -4.46
N GLY A 170 -4.88 10.79 -5.69
CA GLY A 170 -5.44 11.80 -6.59
C GLY A 170 -4.45 12.91 -6.94
N GLN A 171 -4.94 14.08 -7.30
CA GLN A 171 -4.12 15.20 -7.78
C GLN A 171 -4.64 16.57 -7.33
N THR A 172 -5.09 16.65 -6.07
CA THR A 172 -5.50 17.90 -5.41
C THR A 172 -4.33 18.59 -4.71
N PHE A 173 -4.55 19.77 -4.15
CA PHE A 173 -3.55 20.40 -3.27
C PHE A 173 -3.32 19.63 -1.97
N ASN A 174 -4.29 18.85 -1.50
CA ASN A 174 -4.07 17.92 -0.39
C ASN A 174 -3.15 16.77 -0.80
N SER A 175 -3.33 16.23 -2.01
CA SER A 175 -2.43 15.22 -2.61
C SER A 175 -1.00 15.73 -2.73
N LEU A 176 -0.83 16.98 -3.14
CA LEU A 176 0.47 17.65 -3.22
C LEU A 176 1.14 17.72 -1.84
N SER A 177 0.40 18.17 -0.83
CA SER A 177 0.91 18.24 0.56
C SER A 177 1.31 16.86 1.07
N THR A 178 0.49 15.83 0.81
CA THR A 178 0.80 14.44 1.19
C THR A 178 2.11 13.97 0.54
N LEU A 179 2.26 14.18 -0.77
CA LEU A 179 3.43 13.73 -1.50
C LEU A 179 4.70 14.46 -1.07
N GLU A 180 4.63 15.77 -0.82
CA GLU A 180 5.76 16.56 -0.33
C GLU A 180 6.16 16.15 1.08
N HIS A 181 5.21 15.99 2.00
CA HIS A 181 5.49 15.50 3.36
C HIS A 181 6.04 14.07 3.36
N TYR A 182 5.59 13.23 2.42
CA TYR A 182 6.16 11.90 2.25
C TYR A 182 7.63 11.98 1.82
N LEU A 183 7.97 12.81 0.84
CA LEU A 183 9.36 13.00 0.40
C LEU A 183 10.28 13.41 1.56
N GLU A 184 9.80 14.26 2.47
CA GLU A 184 10.53 14.63 3.68
C GLU A 184 10.67 13.48 4.70
N SER A 185 9.85 12.46 4.60
CA SER A 185 9.85 11.32 5.54
C SER A 185 10.97 10.32 5.28
N GLY A 186 11.67 10.44 4.13
CA GLY A 186 12.83 9.63 3.81
C GLY A 186 12.53 8.14 3.61
N GLY A 187 11.36 7.81 3.04
CA GLY A 187 11.06 6.47 2.55
C GLY A 187 11.97 6.11 1.38
N GLU A 188 12.36 4.84 1.29
CA GLU A 188 13.25 4.33 0.24
C GLU A 188 12.48 3.64 -0.91
N ALA A 189 11.24 3.28 -0.67
CA ALA A 189 10.27 2.76 -1.64
C ALA A 189 8.86 2.99 -1.14
N VAL A 190 7.89 3.09 -2.05
CA VAL A 190 6.47 3.28 -1.71
C VAL A 190 5.70 1.98 -1.86
N LEU A 191 4.93 1.61 -0.85
CA LEU A 191 3.85 0.64 -0.92
C LEU A 191 2.56 1.42 -1.22
N TYR A 192 2.09 1.34 -2.46
CA TYR A 192 0.93 2.08 -2.90
C TYR A 192 -0.32 1.20 -2.85
N VAL A 193 -1.39 1.63 -2.20
CA VAL A 193 -2.54 0.77 -1.91
C VAL A 193 -3.76 0.98 -2.81
N GLY A 194 -3.56 1.58 -3.98
CA GLY A 194 -4.61 1.73 -5.01
C GLY A 194 -5.19 3.13 -5.09
N ASP A 195 -6.05 3.35 -6.06
CA ASP A 195 -6.69 4.61 -6.42
C ASP A 195 -5.66 5.72 -6.70
N LEU A 196 -5.22 5.77 -7.96
CA LEU A 196 -4.12 6.63 -8.38
C LEU A 196 -4.63 8.04 -8.75
N SER A 197 -5.28 8.14 -9.90
CA SER A 197 -5.50 9.42 -10.58
C SER A 197 -6.87 10.05 -10.35
N TYR A 198 -7.88 9.23 -10.01
CA TYR A 198 -9.30 9.63 -9.98
C TYR A 198 -9.77 10.24 -11.30
N SER A 199 -9.26 9.72 -12.41
CA SER A 199 -9.63 10.19 -13.74
C SER A 199 -11.09 9.94 -14.07
N ASP A 200 -11.67 8.88 -13.54
CA ASP A 200 -13.05 8.46 -13.71
C ASP A 200 -14.09 9.39 -13.02
N GLU A 201 -13.63 10.28 -12.13
CA GLU A 201 -14.45 11.36 -11.57
C GLU A 201 -14.60 12.56 -12.54
N HIS A 202 -14.08 12.45 -13.75
CA HIS A 202 -14.14 13.48 -14.78
C HIS A 202 -14.92 13.03 -16.03
N ASP A 203 -15.26 13.97 -16.89
CA ASP A 203 -15.86 13.66 -18.19
C ASP A 203 -14.97 12.68 -18.97
N TYR A 204 -15.55 11.72 -19.68
CA TYR A 204 -14.85 10.69 -20.46
C TYR A 204 -13.76 11.23 -21.37
N LYS A 205 -13.95 12.44 -21.93
CA LYS A 205 -12.98 13.13 -22.80
C LYS A 205 -11.73 13.62 -22.04
N ASP A 206 -11.82 13.82 -20.72
CA ASP A 206 -10.78 14.38 -19.89
C ASP A 206 -10.00 13.30 -19.11
N MET A 207 -10.52 12.07 -19.03
CA MET A 207 -9.93 10.98 -18.24
C MET A 207 -8.47 10.70 -18.63
N GLY A 208 -8.17 10.59 -19.93
CA GLY A 208 -6.79 10.36 -20.40
C GLY A 208 -5.85 11.51 -20.04
N LEU A 209 -6.33 12.76 -20.09
CA LEU A 209 -5.58 13.94 -19.68
C LEU A 209 -5.29 13.90 -18.16
N ARG A 210 -6.24 13.44 -17.35
CA ARG A 210 -6.08 13.28 -15.90
C ARG A 210 -5.04 12.21 -15.55
N TRP A 211 -4.97 11.16 -16.32
CA TRP A 211 -3.87 10.19 -16.21
C TRP A 211 -2.51 10.81 -16.55
N ASP A 212 -2.45 11.67 -17.57
CA ASP A 212 -1.20 12.35 -17.95
C ASP A 212 -0.75 13.35 -16.89
N THR A 213 -1.67 14.13 -16.33
CA THR A 213 -1.34 15.10 -15.26
C THR A 213 -0.90 14.37 -14.01
N TRP A 214 -1.59 13.28 -13.63
CA TRP A 214 -1.19 12.48 -12.48
C TRP A 214 0.20 11.84 -12.65
N GLY A 215 0.50 11.31 -13.84
CA GLY A 215 1.83 10.76 -14.12
C GLY A 215 2.94 11.80 -13.98
N ARG A 216 2.73 13.04 -14.46
CA ARG A 216 3.68 14.16 -14.26
C ARG A 216 3.76 14.58 -12.78
N PHE A 217 2.64 14.55 -12.08
CA PHE A 217 2.57 14.86 -10.65
C PHE A 217 3.38 13.88 -9.82
N ALA A 218 3.20 12.57 -10.02
CA ALA A 218 3.88 11.53 -9.28
C ALA A 218 5.39 11.42 -9.61
N GLU A 219 5.82 11.86 -10.79
CA GLU A 219 7.20 11.78 -11.30
C GLU A 219 8.23 12.30 -10.30
N ARG A 220 7.92 13.38 -9.55
CA ARG A 220 8.82 13.98 -8.55
C ARG A 220 9.29 13.02 -7.46
N SER A 221 8.54 11.95 -7.24
CA SER A 221 8.89 10.85 -6.33
C SER A 221 9.18 9.57 -7.11
N ALA A 222 8.28 9.17 -7.98
CA ALA A 222 8.30 7.88 -8.64
C ALA A 222 9.46 7.69 -9.64
N ALA A 223 10.08 8.77 -10.11
CA ALA A 223 11.29 8.69 -10.93
C ALA A 223 12.56 8.33 -10.14
N TYR A 224 12.56 8.48 -8.81
CA TYR A 224 13.75 8.37 -7.96
C TYR A 224 13.71 7.21 -6.98
N GLN A 225 12.53 6.66 -6.71
CA GLN A 225 12.33 5.52 -5.82
C GLN A 225 11.23 4.61 -6.35
N PRO A 226 11.37 3.28 -6.19
CA PRO A 226 10.37 2.37 -6.74
C PRO A 226 9.06 2.47 -5.97
N TRP A 227 7.97 2.52 -6.71
CA TRP A 227 6.62 2.39 -6.20
C TRP A 227 6.09 0.99 -6.52
N MET A 228 5.65 0.25 -5.51
CA MET A 228 4.94 -1.02 -5.66
C MET A 228 3.46 -0.70 -5.84
N TRP A 229 3.01 -0.79 -7.08
CA TRP A 229 1.67 -0.39 -7.52
C TRP A 229 0.60 -1.39 -7.08
N ASN A 230 -0.54 -0.91 -6.65
CA ASN A 230 -1.77 -1.66 -6.49
C ASN A 230 -2.92 -0.95 -7.22
N VAL A 231 -4.01 -1.64 -7.49
CA VAL A 231 -5.21 -1.09 -8.12
C VAL A 231 -6.35 -0.96 -7.13
N GLY A 232 -7.12 0.12 -7.28
CA GLY A 232 -8.38 0.31 -6.60
C GLY A 232 -9.57 0.33 -7.57
N ASN A 233 -10.70 0.88 -7.12
CA ASN A 233 -11.92 0.98 -7.95
C ASN A 233 -11.79 2.03 -9.05
N HIS A 234 -11.07 3.11 -8.80
CA HIS A 234 -10.86 4.19 -9.77
C HIS A 234 -9.96 3.80 -10.94
N GLU A 235 -9.28 2.64 -10.88
CA GLU A 235 -8.56 2.07 -12.00
C GLU A 235 -9.40 1.15 -12.88
N VAL A 236 -10.60 0.73 -12.45
CA VAL A 236 -11.44 -0.23 -13.19
C VAL A 236 -11.91 0.35 -14.52
N GLU A 237 -12.41 1.58 -14.55
CA GLU A 237 -12.77 2.36 -15.75
C GLU A 237 -13.51 1.54 -16.82
N PHE A 238 -14.48 0.71 -16.41
CA PHE A 238 -15.31 -0.08 -17.31
C PHE A 238 -16.54 0.73 -17.74
N LEU A 239 -16.54 1.25 -18.98
CA LEU A 239 -17.51 2.21 -19.50
C LEU A 239 -18.10 1.73 -20.83
N PRO A 240 -18.95 0.67 -20.82
CA PRO A 240 -19.47 0.08 -22.04
C PRO A 240 -20.34 1.04 -22.85
N GLU A 241 -20.94 2.05 -22.24
CA GLU A 241 -21.75 3.08 -22.90
C GLU A 241 -20.97 3.96 -23.87
N VAL A 242 -19.64 4.05 -23.71
CA VAL A 242 -18.74 4.77 -24.63
C VAL A 242 -17.78 3.82 -25.35
N GLY A 243 -18.00 2.50 -25.24
CA GLY A 243 -17.24 1.49 -25.94
C GLY A 243 -15.98 1.01 -25.22
N GLU A 244 -15.72 1.47 -23.97
CA GLU A 244 -14.59 1.04 -23.16
C GLU A 244 -14.99 -0.16 -22.29
N VAL A 245 -14.68 -1.35 -22.80
CA VAL A 245 -15.09 -2.63 -22.19
C VAL A 245 -13.93 -3.44 -21.60
N GLU A 246 -12.73 -2.87 -21.58
CA GLU A 246 -11.51 -3.48 -21.05
C GLU A 246 -11.20 -2.87 -19.66
N PRO A 247 -11.50 -3.60 -18.57
CA PRO A 247 -11.21 -3.07 -17.23
C PRO A 247 -9.71 -2.79 -17.05
N PHE A 248 -9.37 -1.77 -16.29
CA PHE A 248 -8.00 -1.36 -15.96
C PHE A 248 -7.15 -0.91 -17.17
N LYS A 249 -7.75 -0.59 -18.29
CA LYS A 249 -7.03 -0.30 -19.55
C LYS A 249 -5.98 0.79 -19.37
N ASN A 250 -6.36 1.97 -18.83
CA ASN A 250 -5.43 3.08 -18.61
C ASN A 250 -4.28 2.66 -17.68
N TYR A 251 -4.59 1.97 -16.60
CA TYR A 251 -3.59 1.50 -15.64
C TYR A 251 -2.63 0.47 -16.27
N LEU A 252 -3.14 -0.55 -16.94
CA LEU A 252 -2.34 -1.66 -17.49
C LEU A 252 -1.35 -1.21 -18.57
N TYR A 253 -1.66 -0.16 -19.32
CA TYR A 253 -0.72 0.41 -20.28
C TYR A 253 0.36 1.26 -19.61
N ARG A 254 0.06 1.92 -18.47
CA ARG A 254 0.95 2.89 -17.84
C ARG A 254 1.83 2.29 -16.74
N TYR A 255 1.28 1.36 -15.95
CA TYR A 255 1.93 0.83 -14.75
C TYR A 255 2.17 -0.66 -14.86
N THR A 256 3.40 -1.03 -15.19
CA THR A 256 3.82 -2.42 -15.22
C THR A 256 4.33 -2.87 -13.86
N THR A 257 4.22 -4.18 -13.57
CA THR A 257 4.62 -4.79 -12.31
C THR A 257 5.46 -6.04 -12.57
N PRO A 258 6.29 -6.52 -11.64
CA PRO A 258 7.10 -7.72 -11.80
C PRO A 258 6.31 -9.02 -11.57
N TYR A 259 5.06 -9.08 -12.02
CA TYR A 259 4.15 -10.18 -11.73
C TYR A 259 4.68 -11.54 -12.16
N SER A 260 5.31 -11.64 -13.32
CA SER A 260 5.90 -12.88 -13.81
C SER A 260 7.05 -13.39 -12.94
N ALA A 261 7.81 -12.50 -12.30
CA ALA A 261 8.90 -12.85 -11.39
C ALA A 261 8.39 -13.58 -10.14
N SER A 262 7.16 -13.30 -9.70
CA SER A 262 6.47 -14.02 -8.64
C SER A 262 5.61 -15.20 -9.14
N LYS A 263 5.73 -15.56 -10.42
CA LYS A 263 4.89 -16.59 -11.06
C LYS A 263 3.40 -16.26 -11.05
N SER A 264 3.05 -14.99 -10.95
CA SER A 264 1.68 -14.54 -11.14
C SER A 264 1.28 -14.56 -12.61
N THR A 265 0.00 -14.73 -12.87
CA THR A 265 -0.60 -14.71 -14.20
C THR A 265 -1.21 -13.36 -14.58
N SER A 266 -1.13 -12.37 -13.68
CA SER A 266 -1.68 -11.04 -13.91
C SER A 266 -0.83 -9.97 -13.26
N PRO A 267 -0.68 -8.79 -13.89
CA PRO A 267 -0.01 -7.64 -13.28
C PRO A 267 -0.76 -7.04 -12.09
N LEU A 268 -2.02 -7.42 -11.86
CA LEU A 268 -2.87 -6.89 -10.80
C LEU A 268 -2.64 -7.55 -9.44
N TRP A 269 -1.95 -8.70 -9.39
CA TRP A 269 -1.50 -9.35 -8.15
C TRP A 269 -0.13 -9.96 -8.36
N TYR A 270 0.76 -9.73 -7.41
CA TYR A 270 2.16 -10.15 -7.49
C TYR A 270 2.83 -10.10 -6.12
N ALA A 271 4.05 -10.58 -6.04
CA ALA A 271 4.87 -10.45 -4.84
C ALA A 271 6.31 -10.07 -5.17
N VAL A 272 6.94 -9.36 -4.24
CA VAL A 272 8.36 -9.02 -4.27
C VAL A 272 8.99 -9.20 -2.90
N ARG A 273 10.29 -9.47 -2.88
CA ARG A 273 11.10 -9.41 -1.66
C ARG A 273 11.96 -8.16 -1.71
N ARG A 274 12.00 -7.43 -0.60
CA ARG A 274 12.82 -6.22 -0.48
C ARG A 274 13.40 -6.12 0.92
N ALA A 275 14.74 -6.13 1.03
CA ALA A 275 15.45 -6.15 2.30
C ALA A 275 15.00 -7.34 3.17
N SER A 276 14.33 -7.10 4.29
CA SER A 276 13.81 -8.14 5.20
C SER A 276 12.28 -8.37 5.04
N ALA A 277 11.66 -7.78 4.03
CA ALA A 277 10.22 -7.90 3.78
C ALA A 277 9.89 -8.78 2.58
N HIS A 278 8.81 -9.55 2.71
CA HIS A 278 8.07 -10.19 1.65
C HIS A 278 6.74 -9.46 1.51
N ILE A 279 6.52 -8.86 0.36
CA ILE A 279 5.38 -7.98 0.08
C ILE A 279 4.50 -8.69 -0.94
N ILE A 280 3.25 -8.90 -0.61
CA ILE A 280 2.22 -9.49 -1.47
C ILE A 280 1.22 -8.40 -1.81
N VAL A 281 0.96 -8.18 -3.09
CA VAL A 281 -0.04 -7.24 -3.61
C VAL A 281 -1.20 -8.03 -4.16
N LEU A 282 -2.42 -7.70 -3.75
CA LEU A 282 -3.66 -8.36 -4.17
C LEU A 282 -4.64 -7.34 -4.75
N SER A 283 -5.35 -7.75 -5.80
CA SER A 283 -6.43 -6.95 -6.38
C SER A 283 -7.75 -7.25 -5.70
N SER A 284 -8.37 -6.23 -5.11
CA SER A 284 -9.73 -6.33 -4.55
C SER A 284 -10.82 -6.41 -5.62
N TYR A 285 -10.49 -6.08 -6.87
CA TYR A 285 -11.43 -6.00 -8.00
C TYR A 285 -11.24 -7.10 -9.05
N SER A 286 -10.32 -8.02 -8.81
CA SER A 286 -10.16 -9.25 -9.61
C SER A 286 -10.80 -10.43 -8.88
N PRO A 287 -11.26 -11.48 -9.57
CA PRO A 287 -11.81 -12.66 -8.94
C PRO A 287 -10.82 -13.28 -7.92
N PHE A 288 -11.28 -13.51 -6.70
CA PHE A 288 -10.46 -14.02 -5.59
C PHE A 288 -11.07 -15.24 -4.87
N VAL A 289 -12.25 -15.72 -5.30
CA VAL A 289 -12.86 -16.91 -4.71
C VAL A 289 -12.15 -18.19 -5.12
N LYS A 290 -12.39 -19.27 -4.40
CA LYS A 290 -11.79 -20.58 -4.64
C LYS A 290 -11.78 -20.95 -6.13
N TYR A 291 -10.66 -21.45 -6.63
CA TYR A 291 -10.37 -21.84 -8.02
C TYR A 291 -10.09 -20.66 -9.00
N THR A 292 -10.18 -19.41 -8.60
CA THR A 292 -9.76 -18.30 -9.46
C THR A 292 -8.23 -18.18 -9.51
N PRO A 293 -7.66 -17.57 -10.57
CA PRO A 293 -6.21 -17.47 -10.71
C PRO A 293 -5.52 -16.78 -9.52
N GLN A 294 -6.08 -15.70 -8.99
CA GLN A 294 -5.52 -14.99 -7.83
C GLN A 294 -5.52 -15.86 -6.57
N TYR A 295 -6.61 -16.59 -6.31
CA TYR A 295 -6.71 -17.51 -5.18
C TYR A 295 -5.65 -18.62 -5.24
N ILE A 296 -5.51 -19.27 -6.41
CA ILE A 296 -4.54 -20.35 -6.61
C ILE A 296 -3.13 -19.83 -6.42
N TRP A 297 -2.81 -18.71 -7.06
CA TRP A 297 -1.50 -18.08 -6.96
C TRP A 297 -1.17 -17.67 -5.51
N LEU A 298 -2.10 -17.03 -4.78
CA LEU A 298 -1.86 -16.60 -3.40
C LEU A 298 -1.56 -17.80 -2.48
N LYS A 299 -2.29 -18.91 -2.65
CA LYS A 299 -2.04 -20.15 -1.89
C LYS A 299 -0.61 -20.65 -2.10
N GLU A 300 -0.14 -20.65 -3.35
CA GLU A 300 1.20 -21.08 -3.69
C GLU A 300 2.26 -20.06 -3.22
N GLU A 301 1.97 -18.76 -3.33
CA GLU A 301 2.88 -17.72 -2.90
C GLU A 301 3.09 -17.75 -1.38
N LEU A 302 2.03 -17.86 -0.60
CA LEU A 302 2.14 -17.99 0.86
C LEU A 302 2.97 -19.20 1.28
N ALA A 303 2.86 -20.32 0.56
CA ALA A 303 3.67 -21.52 0.81
C ALA A 303 5.16 -21.33 0.46
N ARG A 304 5.50 -20.37 -0.40
CA ARG A 304 6.89 -20.03 -0.78
C ARG A 304 7.56 -19.02 0.16
N VAL A 305 6.80 -18.41 1.08
CA VAL A 305 7.35 -17.40 2.01
C VAL A 305 8.37 -18.02 2.94
N ASP A 306 9.62 -17.59 2.83
CA ASP A 306 10.70 -18.00 3.73
C ASP A 306 10.92 -16.94 4.81
N ARG A 307 10.28 -17.10 5.98
CA ARG A 307 10.37 -16.18 7.12
C ARG A 307 11.76 -16.13 7.75
N LYS A 308 12.67 -17.06 7.38
CA LYS A 308 14.08 -17.01 7.79
C LYS A 308 14.89 -16.02 6.97
N LYS A 309 14.46 -15.76 5.72
CA LYS A 309 15.08 -14.76 4.83
C LYS A 309 14.39 -13.41 4.89
N THR A 310 13.05 -13.42 4.81
CA THR A 310 12.19 -12.24 4.85
C THR A 310 11.21 -12.37 6.01
N PRO A 311 11.63 -12.03 7.23
CA PRO A 311 10.82 -12.17 8.43
C PRO A 311 9.53 -11.36 8.43
N TRP A 312 9.46 -10.26 7.70
CA TRP A 312 8.28 -9.41 7.62
C TRP A 312 7.41 -9.79 6.42
N LEU A 313 6.17 -10.22 6.70
CA LEU A 313 5.18 -10.53 5.68
C LEU A 313 4.12 -9.44 5.67
N ILE A 314 4.07 -8.70 4.57
CA ILE A 314 3.23 -7.53 4.36
C ILE A 314 2.27 -7.84 3.21
N VAL A 315 0.99 -7.52 3.38
CA VAL A 315 -0.01 -7.65 2.30
C VAL A 315 -0.59 -6.28 1.99
N LEU A 316 -0.74 -5.98 0.72
CA LEU A 316 -1.42 -4.80 0.21
C LEU A 316 -2.73 -5.25 -0.45
N VAL A 317 -3.82 -4.63 -0.06
CA VAL A 317 -5.13 -4.74 -0.70
C VAL A 317 -5.66 -3.33 -0.92
N HIS A 318 -6.72 -3.15 -1.72
CA HIS A 318 -7.35 -1.83 -1.77
C HIS A 318 -8.50 -1.72 -0.77
N LYS A 319 -9.46 -2.66 -0.79
CA LYS A 319 -10.59 -2.65 0.16
C LYS A 319 -10.15 -3.08 1.56
N PRO A 320 -10.40 -2.27 2.61
CA PRO A 320 -10.11 -2.65 4.00
C PRO A 320 -10.86 -3.93 4.40
N LEU A 321 -10.14 -4.87 5.03
CA LEU A 321 -10.75 -6.08 5.58
C LEU A 321 -11.42 -5.81 6.94
N TYR A 322 -10.99 -4.76 7.63
CA TYR A 322 -11.57 -4.22 8.85
C TYR A 322 -11.58 -2.71 8.77
N SER A 323 -12.73 -2.11 8.94
CA SER A 323 -12.90 -0.66 9.05
C SER A 323 -14.11 -0.35 9.94
N SER A 324 -14.00 0.66 10.78
CA SER A 324 -15.11 1.21 11.55
C SER A 324 -15.73 2.44 10.91
N ASN A 325 -15.23 2.86 9.74
CA ASN A 325 -15.81 3.96 8.99
C ASN A 325 -17.11 3.54 8.33
N VAL A 326 -18.07 4.47 8.25
CA VAL A 326 -19.38 4.22 7.63
C VAL A 326 -19.28 4.20 6.10
N ALA A 327 -18.34 4.98 5.53
CA ALA A 327 -18.06 4.91 4.11
C ALA A 327 -17.47 3.53 3.75
N HIS A 328 -17.98 2.93 2.69
CA HIS A 328 -17.57 1.62 2.18
C HIS A 328 -17.62 0.49 3.24
N TYR A 329 -18.55 0.62 4.21
CA TYR A 329 -18.68 -0.32 5.32
C TYR A 329 -18.90 -1.75 4.82
N MET A 330 -18.08 -2.67 5.32
CA MET A 330 -18.12 -4.11 5.00
C MET A 330 -17.81 -4.48 3.53
N GLU A 331 -17.36 -3.58 2.68
CA GLU A 331 -17.04 -3.92 1.28
C GLU A 331 -15.88 -4.90 1.13
N GLY A 332 -14.95 -4.96 2.08
CA GLY A 332 -13.85 -5.92 2.14
C GLY A 332 -14.22 -7.30 2.71
N GLU A 333 -15.46 -7.47 3.21
CA GLU A 333 -15.88 -8.68 3.95
C GLU A 333 -15.80 -9.97 3.12
N ALA A 334 -16.15 -9.90 1.83
CA ALA A 334 -16.04 -11.07 0.95
C ALA A 334 -14.58 -11.55 0.81
N MET A 335 -13.63 -10.65 0.62
CA MET A 335 -12.21 -10.99 0.54
C MET A 335 -11.67 -11.44 1.90
N ARG A 336 -12.08 -10.78 2.99
CA ARG A 336 -11.75 -11.17 4.35
C ARG A 336 -12.13 -12.62 4.63
N SER A 337 -13.38 -12.98 4.36
CA SER A 337 -13.90 -14.35 4.62
C SER A 337 -13.16 -15.44 3.83
N VAL A 338 -12.59 -15.10 2.68
CA VAL A 338 -11.82 -16.03 1.85
C VAL A 338 -10.37 -16.17 2.32
N PHE A 339 -9.71 -15.08 2.69
CA PHE A 339 -8.26 -15.06 2.89
C PHE A 339 -7.80 -14.92 4.33
N GLU A 340 -8.62 -14.44 5.25
CA GLU A 340 -8.20 -14.15 6.63
C GLU A 340 -7.62 -15.38 7.35
N THR A 341 -8.22 -16.56 7.16
CA THR A 341 -7.69 -17.81 7.73
C THR A 341 -6.23 -18.04 7.31
N TRP A 342 -5.89 -17.77 6.05
CA TRP A 342 -4.52 -17.90 5.59
C TRP A 342 -3.61 -16.81 6.18
N PHE A 343 -4.08 -15.58 6.26
CA PHE A 343 -3.30 -14.50 6.85
C PHE A 343 -2.95 -14.76 8.31
N VAL A 344 -3.87 -15.33 9.07
CA VAL A 344 -3.64 -15.78 10.46
C VAL A 344 -2.68 -16.97 10.50
N GLN A 345 -2.92 -17.99 9.67
CA GLN A 345 -2.10 -19.20 9.60
C GLN A 345 -0.64 -18.91 9.24
N TYR A 346 -0.41 -18.07 8.23
CA TYR A 346 0.93 -17.69 7.79
C TYR A 346 1.52 -16.52 8.60
N LYS A 347 0.80 -16.04 9.63
CA LYS A 347 1.23 -14.96 10.54
C LYS A 347 1.65 -13.71 9.76
N VAL A 348 0.77 -13.23 8.89
CA VAL A 348 0.96 -11.93 8.23
C VAL A 348 1.12 -10.85 9.30
N ASP A 349 2.16 -10.01 9.20
CA ASP A 349 2.46 -9.03 10.22
C ASP A 349 1.53 -7.82 10.15
N VAL A 350 1.30 -7.32 8.92
CA VAL A 350 0.46 -6.15 8.66
C VAL A 350 -0.20 -6.24 7.29
N ILE A 351 -1.42 -5.73 7.19
CA ILE A 351 -2.17 -5.55 5.95
C ILE A 351 -2.48 -4.07 5.81
N PHE A 352 -2.02 -3.46 4.71
CA PHE A 352 -2.34 -2.09 4.36
C PHE A 352 -3.46 -2.06 3.33
N ALA A 353 -4.39 -1.12 3.51
CA ALA A 353 -5.52 -0.90 2.60
C ALA A 353 -5.76 0.59 2.35
N GLY A 354 -6.41 0.92 1.24
CA GLY A 354 -6.90 2.24 0.86
C GLY A 354 -8.42 2.34 0.96
N HIS A 355 -9.04 2.92 -0.09
CA HIS A 355 -10.49 2.94 -0.33
C HIS A 355 -11.31 3.81 0.61
N VAL A 356 -11.10 3.75 1.89
CA VAL A 356 -11.73 4.62 2.88
C VAL A 356 -10.82 5.83 3.10
N HIS A 357 -11.32 7.03 2.74
CA HIS A 357 -10.54 8.26 2.77
C HIS A 357 -10.38 8.80 4.20
N ALA A 358 -9.77 7.99 5.04
CA ALA A 358 -9.46 8.28 6.43
C ALA A 358 -8.38 7.31 6.94
N TYR A 359 -7.78 7.64 8.06
CA TYR A 359 -6.83 6.76 8.72
C TYR A 359 -7.53 5.91 9.78
N GLU A 360 -7.26 4.60 9.78
CA GLU A 360 -7.64 3.71 10.87
C GLU A 360 -6.62 2.58 11.04
N ARG A 361 -6.24 2.30 12.29
CA ARG A 361 -5.41 1.16 12.65
C ARG A 361 -6.13 0.26 13.64
N SER A 362 -6.09 -1.05 13.38
CA SER A 362 -6.65 -2.06 14.29
C SER A 362 -5.67 -2.52 15.35
N TYR A 363 -6.20 -3.14 16.40
CA TYR A 363 -5.48 -4.15 17.18
C TYR A 363 -5.37 -5.46 16.36
N ARG A 364 -4.70 -6.48 16.93
CA ARG A 364 -4.68 -7.82 16.33
C ARG A 364 -6.00 -8.54 16.65
N TYR A 365 -6.85 -8.64 15.66
CA TYR A 365 -8.18 -9.26 15.73
C TYR A 365 -8.38 -10.18 14.55
N SER A 366 -9.16 -11.25 14.74
CA SER A 366 -9.62 -12.10 13.65
C SER A 366 -11.07 -12.55 13.85
N ASN A 367 -11.70 -12.97 12.76
CA ASN A 367 -13.06 -13.53 12.75
C ASN A 367 -13.10 -14.87 12.00
N ILE A 368 -12.06 -15.68 12.14
CA ILE A 368 -11.94 -16.99 11.45
C ILE A 368 -12.87 -18.05 12.03
N ASP A 369 -13.27 -17.91 13.30
CA ASP A 369 -14.21 -18.81 13.99
C ASP A 369 -15.68 -18.37 13.86
N TYR A 370 -15.98 -17.57 12.82
CA TYR A 370 -17.34 -17.11 12.56
C TYR A 370 -18.31 -18.30 12.41
N ASN A 371 -19.35 -18.33 13.26
CA ASN A 371 -20.41 -19.33 13.19
C ASN A 371 -21.77 -18.68 13.52
N ILE A 372 -22.63 -18.59 12.53
CA ILE A 372 -23.93 -17.93 12.61
C ILE A 372 -24.94 -18.69 13.50
N THR A 373 -24.80 -20.01 13.67
CA THR A 373 -25.78 -20.85 14.35
C THR A 373 -25.51 -21.07 15.84
N GLY A 374 -24.29 -20.93 16.29
CA GLY A 374 -23.95 -21.19 17.70
C GLY A 374 -22.58 -20.65 18.11
N GLY A 375 -21.91 -19.97 17.19
CA GLY A 375 -20.56 -19.49 17.39
C GLY A 375 -20.45 -17.98 17.48
N ARG A 376 -19.23 -17.52 17.28
CA ARG A 376 -18.87 -16.11 17.37
C ARG A 376 -19.34 -15.36 16.13
N ARG A 377 -20.04 -14.26 16.35
CA ARG A 377 -20.49 -13.38 15.28
C ARG A 377 -19.59 -12.14 15.11
N TYR A 378 -18.68 -11.91 16.04
CA TYR A 378 -17.87 -10.71 16.11
C TYR A 378 -16.38 -11.04 16.12
N PRO A 379 -15.52 -10.17 15.60
CA PRO A 379 -14.07 -10.29 15.71
C PRO A 379 -13.63 -10.41 17.17
N ILE A 380 -12.58 -11.18 17.39
CA ILE A 380 -12.00 -11.38 18.72
C ILE A 380 -10.51 -11.04 18.71
N PRO A 381 -9.93 -10.67 19.87
CA PRO A 381 -8.49 -10.53 20.01
C PRO A 381 -7.77 -11.81 19.61
N ASP A 382 -6.84 -11.70 18.67
CA ASP A 382 -6.05 -12.83 18.18
C ASP A 382 -4.61 -12.38 17.93
N LYS A 383 -3.70 -12.88 18.76
CA LYS A 383 -2.28 -12.54 18.67
C LYS A 383 -1.63 -13.02 17.37
N SER A 384 -2.22 -13.96 16.67
CA SER A 384 -1.73 -14.48 15.38
C SER A 384 -2.28 -13.71 14.19
N ALA A 385 -3.26 -12.83 14.38
CA ALA A 385 -3.83 -12.03 13.32
C ALA A 385 -2.90 -10.87 12.92
N PRO A 386 -2.98 -10.40 11.67
CA PRO A 386 -2.31 -9.19 11.25
C PRO A 386 -2.82 -7.95 12.03
N ILE A 387 -2.06 -6.86 11.96
CA ILE A 387 -2.61 -5.53 12.19
C ILE A 387 -3.14 -5.04 10.85
N TYR A 388 -4.37 -4.54 10.83
CA TYR A 388 -5.00 -3.96 9.66
C TYR A 388 -4.89 -2.45 9.75
N ILE A 389 -4.41 -1.83 8.68
CA ILE A 389 -4.21 -0.37 8.60
C ILE A 389 -4.85 0.13 7.32
N THR A 390 -5.86 0.97 7.48
CA THR A 390 -6.47 1.73 6.40
C THR A 390 -5.73 3.06 6.27
N ILE A 391 -5.30 3.37 5.07
CA ILE A 391 -4.53 4.57 4.72
C ILE A 391 -4.96 5.09 3.34
N GLY A 392 -6.26 5.27 3.14
CA GLY A 392 -6.85 5.86 1.94
C GLY A 392 -6.94 7.39 2.00
N ASP A 393 -6.07 7.98 2.80
CA ASP A 393 -6.11 9.40 3.17
C ASP A 393 -5.12 10.27 2.38
N GLY A 394 -4.78 9.86 1.15
CA GLY A 394 -3.79 10.53 0.30
C GLY A 394 -4.16 11.94 -0.13
N GLY A 395 -5.46 12.26 -0.26
CA GLY A 395 -5.86 13.63 -0.53
C GLY A 395 -6.70 13.87 -1.78
N ASN A 396 -7.27 12.82 -2.38
CA ASN A 396 -8.07 12.88 -3.60
C ASN A 396 -9.27 13.82 -3.52
N LEU A 397 -9.95 14.00 -4.65
CA LEU A 397 -11.02 15.00 -4.82
C LEU A 397 -12.35 14.63 -4.14
N GLU A 398 -12.61 13.38 -3.82
CA GLU A 398 -13.84 12.98 -3.12
C GLU A 398 -13.88 13.46 -1.66
N GLY A 399 -12.71 13.81 -1.08
CA GLY A 399 -12.62 14.35 0.26
C GLY A 399 -12.51 13.29 1.34
N LEU A 400 -12.71 13.67 2.60
CA LEU A 400 -12.53 12.82 3.77
C LEU A 400 -13.79 12.07 4.18
N ALA A 401 -13.65 10.79 4.49
CA ALA A 401 -14.67 9.95 5.10
C ALA A 401 -14.68 10.16 6.64
N SER A 402 -15.47 11.13 7.12
CA SER A 402 -15.42 11.58 8.51
C SER A 402 -16.38 10.86 9.48
N SER A 403 -17.20 9.92 8.99
CA SER A 403 -18.23 9.24 9.77
C SER A 403 -17.79 7.84 10.19
N TYR A 404 -17.76 7.59 11.49
CA TYR A 404 -17.37 6.31 12.08
C TYR A 404 -18.50 5.68 12.89
N LEU A 405 -18.47 4.36 13.05
CA LEU A 405 -19.36 3.64 13.95
C LEU A 405 -19.17 4.11 15.40
N ASP A 406 -20.27 4.29 16.11
CA ASP A 406 -20.30 4.60 17.53
C ASP A 406 -21.21 3.60 18.25
N PRO A 407 -20.75 2.90 19.30
CA PRO A 407 -19.41 3.00 19.89
C PRO A 407 -18.30 2.49 18.98
N GLN A 408 -17.06 2.95 19.19
CA GLN A 408 -15.88 2.46 18.48
C GLN A 408 -15.74 0.96 18.69
N PRO A 409 -15.65 0.14 17.61
CA PRO A 409 -15.49 -1.30 17.75
C PRO A 409 -14.19 -1.69 18.46
N GLU A 410 -14.22 -2.79 19.22
CA GLU A 410 -13.08 -3.27 20.00
C GLU A 410 -11.81 -3.54 19.17
N TYR A 411 -11.96 -3.88 17.89
CA TYR A 411 -10.81 -4.09 16.99
C TYR A 411 -10.13 -2.78 16.59
N SER A 412 -10.82 -1.66 16.62
CA SER A 412 -10.30 -0.35 16.20
C SER A 412 -9.43 0.25 17.30
N ALA A 413 -8.14 0.44 17.00
CA ALA A 413 -7.18 0.94 17.99
C ALA A 413 -7.02 2.46 17.93
N PHE A 414 -6.93 3.01 16.72
CA PHE A 414 -6.84 4.45 16.48
C PHE A 414 -7.52 4.79 15.15
N ARG A 415 -8.25 5.91 15.12
CA ARG A 415 -8.90 6.40 13.92
C ARG A 415 -8.96 7.93 13.88
N GLU A 416 -8.76 8.48 12.68
CA GLU A 416 -8.81 9.92 12.43
C GLU A 416 -9.19 10.21 10.99
N ALA A 417 -10.12 11.15 10.77
CA ALA A 417 -10.44 11.65 9.44
C ALA A 417 -9.54 12.85 9.11
N SER A 418 -8.37 12.57 8.54
CA SER A 418 -7.43 13.58 8.08
C SER A 418 -6.60 13.02 6.93
N TYR A 419 -6.05 13.90 6.09
CA TYR A 419 -5.12 13.51 5.04
C TYR A 419 -3.73 13.25 5.59
N GLY A 420 -3.01 12.32 4.98
CA GLY A 420 -1.68 11.97 5.42
C GLY A 420 -0.99 10.87 4.62
N HIS A 421 0.09 10.36 5.20
CA HIS A 421 0.85 9.22 4.70
C HIS A 421 1.48 8.49 5.88
N ALA A 422 2.02 7.30 5.64
CA ALA A 422 2.75 6.60 6.68
C ALA A 422 4.15 6.16 6.26
N THR A 423 4.93 5.77 7.25
CA THR A 423 6.20 5.06 7.07
C THR A 423 6.24 3.79 7.91
N LEU A 424 6.83 2.74 7.37
CA LEU A 424 7.17 1.51 8.06
C LEU A 424 8.69 1.31 8.00
N GLU A 425 9.36 1.53 9.12
CA GLU A 425 10.80 1.36 9.22
C GLU A 425 11.12 0.02 9.89
N ILE A 426 11.50 -0.98 9.11
CA ILE A 426 11.96 -2.26 9.61
C ILE A 426 13.38 -2.07 10.16
N LYS A 427 13.57 -2.36 11.45
CA LYS A 427 14.86 -2.25 12.11
C LYS A 427 15.68 -3.55 12.03
N ASN A 428 15.00 -4.68 12.17
CA ASN A 428 15.60 -6.02 12.13
C ASN A 428 14.48 -7.07 12.04
N ARG A 429 14.82 -8.36 12.18
CA ARG A 429 13.88 -9.49 12.10
C ARG A 429 12.76 -9.48 13.14
N THR A 430 12.89 -8.70 14.22
CA THR A 430 11.96 -8.75 15.35
C THR A 430 11.18 -7.46 15.55
N HIS A 431 11.70 -6.30 15.11
CA HIS A 431 11.11 -4.99 15.37
C HIS A 431 11.02 -4.14 14.11
N ALA A 432 9.88 -3.49 13.95
CA ALA A 432 9.68 -2.40 13.01
C ALA A 432 8.94 -1.25 13.71
N ILE A 433 9.12 -0.05 13.22
CA ILE A 433 8.48 1.15 13.72
C ILE A 433 7.55 1.68 12.63
N TYR A 434 6.29 1.81 12.97
CA TYR A 434 5.28 2.41 12.11
C TYR A 434 4.96 3.81 12.61
N HIS A 435 4.85 4.77 11.68
CA HIS A 435 4.36 6.12 11.94
C HIS A 435 3.35 6.50 10.88
N TRP A 436 2.23 7.07 11.32
CA TRP A 436 1.32 7.80 10.46
C TRP A 436 1.47 9.29 10.71
N TYR A 437 1.58 10.05 9.62
CA TYR A 437 1.77 11.49 9.65
C TYR A 437 0.56 12.17 9.03
N ARG A 438 -0.12 12.96 9.83
CA ARG A 438 -1.20 13.82 9.39
C ARG A 438 -0.65 15.08 8.72
N ASN A 439 -1.32 15.53 7.65
CA ASN A 439 -1.11 16.87 7.10
C ASN A 439 -1.88 17.89 7.96
N ASP A 440 -1.21 18.90 8.49
CA ASP A 440 -1.81 19.94 9.33
C ASP A 440 -1.23 21.31 8.98
N ASP A 441 -2.02 22.14 8.29
CA ASP A 441 -1.66 23.50 7.86
C ASP A 441 -0.26 23.60 7.22
N GLY A 442 0.04 22.73 6.26
CA GLY A 442 1.33 22.64 5.59
C GLY A 442 2.44 22.00 6.44
N LYS A 443 2.10 21.36 7.56
CA LYS A 443 3.05 20.65 8.41
C LYS A 443 2.79 19.15 8.41
N LYS A 444 3.87 18.38 8.50
CA LYS A 444 3.85 16.95 8.76
C LYS A 444 3.82 16.71 10.27
N VAL A 445 2.72 16.19 10.78
CA VAL A 445 2.53 15.94 12.21
C VAL A 445 2.45 14.43 12.48
N PRO A 446 3.37 13.84 13.28
CA PRO A 446 3.23 12.44 13.69
C PRO A 446 2.02 12.33 14.64
N ALA A 447 0.97 11.63 14.18
CA ALA A 447 -0.29 11.54 14.92
C ALA A 447 -0.59 10.14 15.45
N ASP A 448 -0.08 9.09 14.81
CA ASP A 448 -0.11 7.73 15.34
C ASP A 448 1.24 7.04 15.16
N SER A 449 1.61 6.19 16.11
CA SER A 449 2.84 5.42 16.05
C SER A 449 2.70 4.06 16.74
N LEU A 450 3.42 3.07 16.23
CA LEU A 450 3.40 1.73 16.78
C LEU A 450 4.76 1.06 16.62
N VAL A 451 5.25 0.40 17.67
CA VAL A 451 6.33 -0.57 17.56
C VAL A 451 5.71 -1.93 17.23
N LEU A 452 5.98 -2.40 16.02
CA LEU A 452 5.56 -3.72 15.56
C LEU A 452 6.56 -4.77 16.01
N HIS A 453 6.05 -5.82 16.64
CA HIS A 453 6.81 -7.03 16.92
C HIS A 453 6.47 -8.10 15.87
N ASN A 454 7.50 -8.64 15.24
CA ASN A 454 7.35 -9.67 14.23
C ASN A 454 6.69 -10.92 14.80
N GLN A 455 5.66 -11.42 14.15
CA GLN A 455 4.88 -12.56 14.64
C GLN A 455 5.63 -13.90 14.59
N TYR A 456 6.49 -14.06 13.60
CA TYR A 456 7.24 -15.29 13.40
C TYR A 456 8.44 -15.40 14.37
N TRP A 457 9.12 -14.27 14.66
CA TRP A 457 10.34 -14.21 15.48
C TRP A 457 10.10 -13.70 16.90
N GLY A 458 8.88 -13.34 17.28
CA GLY A 458 8.55 -12.91 18.65
C GLY A 458 8.80 -14.00 19.68
N SER A 459 8.97 -13.62 20.96
CA SER A 459 9.34 -14.52 22.08
C SER A 459 8.43 -15.75 22.26
N ASN A 460 7.19 -15.70 21.75
CA ASN A 460 6.26 -16.83 21.77
C ASN A 460 6.32 -17.69 20.49
N GLY A 461 7.02 -17.24 19.45
CA GLY A 461 7.08 -17.95 18.16
C GLY A 461 8.07 -19.13 18.14
N ARG A 462 9.13 -19.10 18.95
CA ARG A 462 10.14 -20.13 18.94
C ARG A 462 9.63 -21.53 19.33
N LYS A 463 8.69 -21.60 20.29
CA LYS A 463 8.15 -22.89 20.75
C LYS A 463 7.05 -23.50 19.86
N GLN A 464 6.37 -22.66 19.02
CA GLN A 464 5.33 -23.15 18.10
C GLN A 464 5.87 -23.52 16.72
N ASN A 465 7.03 -23.00 16.31
CA ASN A 465 7.60 -23.27 14.99
C ASN A 465 8.19 -24.68 14.85
N GLU A 466 8.63 -25.30 15.94
CA GLU A 466 9.07 -26.72 15.96
C GLU A 466 7.91 -27.68 15.62
N VAL A 467 6.67 -27.29 15.93
CA VAL A 467 5.47 -28.11 15.68
C VAL A 467 4.95 -27.94 14.23
N ILE A 468 5.17 -26.78 13.59
CA ILE A 468 4.69 -26.52 12.22
C ILE A 468 5.60 -27.17 11.18
N ASP A 469 6.91 -27.21 11.42
CA ASP A 469 7.86 -27.91 10.54
C ASP A 469 7.62 -29.45 10.53
N GLU A 470 7.04 -30.02 11.60
CA GLU A 470 6.63 -31.44 11.64
C GLU A 470 5.31 -31.70 10.89
N VAL A 471 4.38 -30.74 10.85
CA VAL A 471 3.06 -30.92 10.18
C VAL A 471 3.13 -30.72 8.66
N VAL A 472 4.08 -29.96 8.16
CA VAL A 472 4.28 -29.76 6.71
C VAL A 472 4.96 -30.99 6.05
N ASN A 473 5.63 -31.84 6.82
CA ASN A 473 6.28 -33.04 6.31
C ASN A 473 5.39 -34.31 6.34
N VAL A 474 4.13 -34.20 6.76
CA VAL A 474 3.18 -35.32 6.84
C VAL A 474 1.88 -34.98 6.09
N LYS A 475 1.97 -34.63 4.79
CA LYS A 475 0.84 -34.86 3.84
C LYS A 475 1.31 -34.58 2.40
#